data_5545377fb30d08c0ad0b5f01d8cebe1b
#
_entry.id   5545377fb30d08c0ad0b5f01d8cebe1b
#
_cell.length_a   1.000
_cell.length_b   1.000
_cell.length_c   1.000
_cell.angle_alpha   90.00
_cell.angle_beta   90.00
_cell.angle_gamma   90.00
#
_symmetry.space_group_name_H-M   'P 1'
#
loop_
_entity.id
_entity.type
_entity.pdbx_description
1 polymer ?
#
loop_
_entity_poly.entity_id
_entity_poly.type
_entity_poly.pdbx_seq_one_letter_code
_entity_poly.pdbx_strand_id
1 'polypeptide(L)'
;MDVYWEQFKTPFLCFAGFSGVGKTTLLERLTKRFAEEDIRVGYYKHDSHRFKMDKTGKDTARVREAGAGIVAINDPSHFGVLADNVFKQLTITHALERCDCILIEGYKQSPFNKVVFLDDTGKLPIRADSKGIRAIVHQGAGTLDKFVEQGIPLFHRDEIEKIFDFVNGHFKRCASELFGAVFVGGESKRMGQPKFALNYEGKSGTEKAVDLLSKYCNKIFLSSRADLDMSSLPEIDNVERINDEHIQLGPVGGLATLMGRFPDKAWMITACDMPFLKEED
;
A
#
# COMPACT_ATOMS: atom_id res chain seq x y z
N MET A 1 13.38 16.90 -12.23
CA MET A 1 12.12 16.87 -11.48
C MET A 1 12.09 15.57 -10.71
N ASP A 2 11.87 15.59 -9.38
CA ASP A 2 11.80 14.38 -8.57
C ASP A 2 10.47 13.64 -8.71
N VAL A 3 10.40 12.39 -8.21
CA VAL A 3 9.15 11.63 -8.13
C VAL A 3 8.30 12.22 -7.01
N TYR A 4 7.03 12.44 -7.26
CA TYR A 4 6.06 12.95 -6.27
C TYR A 4 5.53 11.77 -5.43
N TRP A 5 6.34 11.33 -4.46
CA TRP A 5 6.03 10.16 -3.63
C TRP A 5 4.77 10.34 -2.77
N GLU A 6 4.39 11.57 -2.44
CA GLU A 6 3.16 11.88 -1.71
C GLU A 6 1.87 11.48 -2.45
N GLN A 7 1.98 11.25 -3.76
CA GLN A 7 0.84 10.82 -4.60
C GLN A 7 0.66 9.29 -4.61
N PHE A 8 1.64 8.53 -4.09
CA PHE A 8 1.55 7.08 -4.05
C PHE A 8 0.66 6.63 -2.89
N LYS A 9 -0.29 5.74 -3.19
CA LYS A 9 -1.08 5.02 -2.18
C LYS A 9 -0.31 3.85 -1.58
N THR A 10 0.55 3.21 -2.37
CA THR A 10 1.41 2.13 -1.90
C THR A 10 2.40 2.66 -0.87
N PRO A 11 2.47 2.08 0.33
CA PRO A 11 3.39 2.52 1.36
C PRO A 11 4.85 2.32 0.94
N PHE A 12 5.69 3.27 1.29
CA PHE A 12 7.12 3.23 0.97
C PHE A 12 8.00 3.58 2.17
N LEU A 13 9.24 3.08 2.15
CA LEU A 13 10.27 3.38 3.14
C LEU A 13 11.62 3.57 2.44
N CYS A 14 12.33 4.65 2.82
CA CYS A 14 13.64 4.94 2.28
C CYS A 14 14.76 4.27 3.09
N PHE A 15 15.83 3.90 2.42
CA PHE A 15 17.05 3.35 3.01
C PHE A 15 18.23 4.23 2.62
N ALA A 16 18.72 5.02 3.56
CA ALA A 16 19.73 6.06 3.34
C ALA A 16 21.05 5.69 4.02
N GLY A 17 22.16 5.92 3.33
CA GLY A 17 23.50 5.63 3.85
C GLY A 17 24.57 6.06 2.87
N PHE A 18 25.82 6.03 3.30
CA PHE A 18 26.96 6.20 2.39
C PHE A 18 27.02 5.06 1.35
N SER A 19 27.83 5.24 0.31
CA SER A 19 28.11 4.13 -0.62
C SER A 19 28.87 3.01 0.11
N GLY A 20 28.57 1.75 -0.20
CA GLY A 20 29.28 0.60 0.34
C GLY A 20 28.87 0.13 1.74
N VAL A 21 27.99 0.82 2.46
CA VAL A 21 27.59 0.44 3.85
C VAL A 21 26.64 -0.77 3.92
N GLY A 22 26.36 -1.47 2.82
CA GLY A 22 25.55 -2.67 2.81
C GLY A 22 24.05 -2.47 2.64
N LYS A 23 23.59 -1.27 2.21
CA LYS A 23 22.16 -1.01 1.96
C LYS A 23 21.54 -2.02 1.00
N THR A 24 22.12 -2.17 -0.18
CA THR A 24 21.61 -3.08 -1.22
C THR A 24 21.56 -4.52 -0.73
N THR A 25 22.56 -4.96 0.02
CA THR A 25 22.59 -6.32 0.61
C THR A 25 21.45 -6.54 1.62
N LEU A 26 21.15 -5.52 2.46
CA LEU A 26 20.01 -5.61 3.35
C LEU A 26 18.69 -5.63 2.58
N LEU A 27 18.54 -4.75 1.60
CA LEU A 27 17.33 -4.67 0.77
C LEU A 27 17.06 -5.96 -0.01
N GLU A 28 18.10 -6.62 -0.51
CA GLU A 28 18.02 -7.93 -1.14
C GLU A 28 17.44 -8.98 -0.17
N ARG A 29 17.96 -9.05 1.07
CA ARG A 29 17.49 -9.97 2.11
C ARG A 29 16.04 -9.68 2.51
N LEU A 30 15.68 -8.40 2.69
CA LEU A 30 14.31 -7.99 3.01
C LEU A 30 13.34 -8.35 1.88
N THR A 31 13.73 -8.08 0.63
CA THR A 31 12.91 -8.42 -0.54
C THR A 31 12.64 -9.92 -0.61
N LYS A 32 13.67 -10.75 -0.38
CA LYS A 32 13.51 -12.20 -0.31
C LYS A 32 12.54 -12.60 0.80
N ARG A 33 12.69 -12.01 1.99
CA ARG A 33 11.83 -12.32 3.14
C ARG A 33 10.37 -11.90 2.92
N PHE A 34 10.13 -10.76 2.26
CA PHE A 34 8.78 -10.34 1.84
C PHE A 34 8.19 -11.31 0.81
N ALA A 35 8.97 -11.76 -0.17
CA ALA A 35 8.51 -12.71 -1.17
C ALA A 35 8.13 -14.08 -0.58
N GLU A 36 8.78 -14.52 0.51
CA GLU A 36 8.41 -15.73 1.27
C GLU A 36 7.05 -15.60 1.96
N GLU A 37 6.54 -14.38 2.16
CA GLU A 37 5.21 -14.06 2.70
C GLU A 37 4.21 -13.62 1.60
N ASP A 38 4.48 -13.93 0.32
CA ASP A 38 3.68 -13.54 -0.85
C ASP A 38 3.45 -12.02 -1.00
N ILE A 39 4.31 -11.20 -0.40
CA ILE A 39 4.25 -9.73 -0.48
C ILE A 39 5.07 -9.25 -1.67
N ARG A 40 4.43 -8.55 -2.60
CA ARG A 40 5.08 -7.97 -3.79
C ARG A 40 5.79 -6.68 -3.45
N VAL A 41 7.11 -6.68 -3.57
CA VAL A 41 7.96 -5.54 -3.29
C VAL A 41 8.26 -4.77 -4.57
N GLY A 42 7.99 -3.46 -4.56
CA GLY A 42 8.59 -2.52 -5.50
C GLY A 42 9.94 -2.05 -5.01
N TYR A 43 10.94 -2.06 -5.86
CA TYR A 43 12.25 -1.48 -5.54
C TYR A 43 12.54 -0.29 -6.42
N TYR A 44 12.90 0.83 -5.80
CA TYR A 44 13.32 2.05 -6.49
C TYR A 44 14.67 2.50 -5.99
N LYS A 45 15.62 2.75 -6.91
CA LYS A 45 16.91 3.33 -6.58
C LYS A 45 17.02 4.76 -7.11
N HIS A 46 17.14 5.70 -6.17
CA HIS A 46 17.49 7.08 -6.50
C HIS A 46 19.00 7.21 -6.57
N ASP A 47 19.54 7.27 -7.78
CA ASP A 47 20.96 7.49 -8.03
C ASP A 47 21.21 8.93 -8.52
N SER A 48 22.15 9.62 -7.89
CA SER A 48 22.61 10.95 -8.31
C SER A 48 23.61 10.90 -9.48
N HIS A 49 24.06 9.71 -9.85
CA HIS A 49 24.99 9.49 -10.94
C HIS A 49 24.27 8.96 -12.20
N ARG A 50 24.93 9.07 -13.35
CA ARG A 50 24.39 8.51 -14.59
C ARG A 50 24.41 6.98 -14.52
N PHE A 51 23.25 6.35 -14.63
CA PHE A 51 23.15 4.89 -14.77
C PHE A 51 23.11 4.48 -16.26
N LYS A 52 23.56 3.26 -16.55
CA LYS A 52 23.43 2.63 -17.87
C LYS A 52 22.72 1.30 -17.70
N MET A 53 21.51 1.19 -18.25
CA MET A 53 20.73 -0.07 -18.27
C MET A 53 20.75 -0.72 -19.66
N ASP A 54 21.06 0.03 -20.71
CA ASP A 54 21.07 -0.44 -22.08
C ASP A 54 22.50 -0.70 -22.59
N LYS A 55 22.64 -1.67 -23.50
CA LYS A 55 23.91 -1.98 -24.14
C LYS A 55 24.06 -1.14 -25.42
N THR A 56 25.09 -0.30 -25.49
CA THR A 56 25.43 0.47 -26.68
C THR A 56 25.49 -0.44 -27.93
N GLY A 57 24.88 0.02 -29.01
CA GLY A 57 24.85 -0.70 -30.28
C GLY A 57 23.74 -1.74 -30.46
N LYS A 58 22.95 -2.03 -29.42
CA LYS A 58 21.72 -2.83 -29.53
C LYS A 58 20.54 -2.00 -30.07
N ASP A 59 19.52 -2.66 -30.55
CA ASP A 59 18.40 -2.01 -31.25
C ASP A 59 17.70 -0.96 -30.37
N THR A 60 17.43 -1.29 -29.11
CA THR A 60 16.85 -0.37 -28.13
C THR A 60 17.72 0.87 -27.92
N ALA A 61 19.01 0.71 -27.73
CA ALA A 61 19.96 1.82 -27.57
C ALA A 61 20.04 2.70 -28.83
N ARG A 62 20.06 2.09 -30.01
CA ARG A 62 20.13 2.81 -31.29
C ARG A 62 18.89 3.67 -31.53
N VAL A 63 17.70 3.12 -31.26
CA VAL A 63 16.43 3.86 -31.44
C VAL A 63 16.33 5.01 -30.42
N ARG A 64 16.82 4.80 -29.20
CA ARG A 64 16.88 5.84 -28.18
C ARG A 64 17.87 6.95 -28.52
N GLU A 65 19.05 6.61 -29.01
CA GLU A 65 20.07 7.57 -29.50
C GLU A 65 19.53 8.38 -30.70
N ALA A 66 18.62 7.81 -31.49
CA ALA A 66 17.94 8.49 -32.58
C ALA A 66 16.81 9.44 -32.12
N GLY A 67 16.51 9.50 -30.81
CA GLY A 67 15.57 10.48 -30.22
C GLY A 67 14.26 9.90 -29.68
N ALA A 68 14.12 8.59 -29.54
CA ALA A 68 12.94 8.01 -28.89
C ALA A 68 12.93 8.31 -27.38
N GLY A 69 11.89 9.03 -26.90
CA GLY A 69 11.76 9.39 -25.49
C GLY A 69 11.37 8.21 -24.59
N ILE A 70 10.75 7.17 -25.15
CA ILE A 70 10.42 5.89 -24.47
C ILE A 70 10.82 4.73 -25.39
N VAL A 71 11.48 3.75 -24.83
CA VAL A 71 11.76 2.46 -25.47
C VAL A 71 11.28 1.35 -24.54
N ALA A 72 10.50 0.42 -25.06
CA ALA A 72 10.03 -0.75 -24.34
C ALA A 72 10.45 -2.03 -25.03
N ILE A 73 10.73 -3.06 -24.25
CA ILE A 73 11.07 -4.40 -24.71
C ILE A 73 10.38 -5.45 -23.82
N ASN A 74 9.93 -6.54 -24.39
CA ASN A 74 9.38 -7.64 -23.63
C ASN A 74 9.81 -9.00 -24.19
N ASP A 75 9.82 -10.00 -23.32
CA ASP A 75 9.82 -11.42 -23.62
C ASP A 75 8.63 -12.10 -22.91
N PRO A 76 8.46 -13.43 -22.99
CA PRO A 76 7.33 -14.09 -22.31
C PRO A 76 7.29 -13.92 -20.78
N SER A 77 8.41 -13.57 -20.14
CA SER A 77 8.56 -13.50 -18.67
C SER A 77 8.88 -12.11 -18.15
N HIS A 78 9.40 -11.22 -19.01
CA HIS A 78 9.92 -9.93 -18.58
C HIS A 78 9.44 -8.79 -19.46
N PHE A 79 9.26 -7.64 -18.83
CA PHE A 79 8.98 -6.38 -19.49
C PHE A 79 9.92 -5.30 -18.97
N GLY A 80 10.54 -4.57 -19.90
CA GLY A 80 11.46 -3.47 -19.59
C GLY A 80 11.06 -2.19 -20.28
N VAL A 81 11.18 -1.06 -19.58
CA VAL A 81 10.98 0.28 -20.15
C VAL A 81 12.15 1.16 -19.76
N LEU A 82 12.66 1.90 -20.74
CA LEU A 82 13.62 2.96 -20.54
C LEU A 82 13.04 4.25 -21.11
N ALA A 83 12.82 5.23 -20.25
CA ALA A 83 12.12 6.46 -20.60
C ALA A 83 12.89 7.69 -20.13
N ASP A 84 12.68 8.81 -20.83
CA ASP A 84 13.20 10.11 -20.41
C ASP A 84 12.47 10.62 -19.17
N ASN A 85 13.12 11.51 -18.43
CA ASN A 85 12.60 12.04 -17.16
C ASN A 85 11.22 12.68 -17.27
N VAL A 86 10.82 13.17 -18.44
CA VAL A 86 9.46 13.75 -18.66
C VAL A 86 8.35 12.72 -18.44
N PHE A 87 8.63 11.44 -18.67
CA PHE A 87 7.67 10.33 -18.50
C PHE A 87 7.77 9.65 -17.12
N LYS A 88 8.75 10.07 -16.30
CA LYS A 88 9.12 9.36 -15.05
C LYS A 88 7.92 9.16 -14.12
N GLN A 89 7.18 10.22 -13.81
CA GLN A 89 6.09 10.14 -12.82
C GLN A 89 5.00 9.15 -13.24
N LEU A 90 4.51 9.25 -14.46
CA LEU A 90 3.44 8.38 -14.95
C LEU A 90 3.87 6.91 -14.99
N THR A 91 5.06 6.64 -15.54
CA THR A 91 5.60 5.28 -15.68
C THR A 91 5.81 4.62 -14.33
N ILE A 92 6.42 5.35 -13.37
CA ILE A 92 6.75 4.79 -12.06
C ILE A 92 5.49 4.59 -11.20
N THR A 93 4.52 5.50 -11.27
CA THR A 93 3.25 5.37 -10.55
C THR A 93 2.55 4.09 -10.98
N HIS A 94 2.31 3.89 -12.28
CA HIS A 94 1.65 2.68 -12.77
C HIS A 94 2.40 1.38 -12.46
N ALA A 95 3.74 1.41 -12.49
CA ALA A 95 4.56 0.23 -12.20
C ALA A 95 4.52 -0.16 -10.72
N LEU A 96 4.65 0.81 -9.81
CA LEU A 96 4.81 0.56 -8.38
C LEU A 96 3.51 0.48 -7.60
N GLU A 97 2.41 1.08 -8.09
CA GLU A 97 1.09 0.96 -7.42
C GLU A 97 0.51 -0.46 -7.40
N ARG A 98 1.07 -1.37 -8.18
CA ARG A 98 0.71 -2.79 -8.16
C ARG A 98 1.52 -3.62 -7.17
N CYS A 99 2.45 -2.99 -6.45
CA CYS A 99 3.21 -3.59 -5.37
C CYS A 99 2.50 -3.36 -4.03
N ASP A 100 2.73 -4.27 -3.07
CA ASP A 100 2.15 -4.16 -1.74
C ASP A 100 2.93 -3.19 -0.86
N CYS A 101 4.23 -3.03 -1.13
CA CYS A 101 5.10 -2.03 -0.51
C CYS A 101 6.26 -1.64 -1.42
N ILE A 102 6.91 -0.50 -1.13
CA ILE A 102 8.03 0.00 -1.92
C ILE A 102 9.24 0.25 -1.03
N LEU A 103 10.36 -0.38 -1.38
CA LEU A 103 11.67 -0.14 -0.77
C LEU A 103 12.45 0.83 -1.66
N ILE A 104 12.86 1.95 -1.09
CA ILE A 104 13.57 3.00 -1.82
C ILE A 104 15.00 3.11 -1.34
N GLU A 105 16.00 2.85 -2.19
CA GLU A 105 17.39 3.13 -1.88
C GLU A 105 17.74 4.57 -2.28
N GLY A 106 18.09 5.41 -1.30
CA GLY A 106 18.49 6.79 -1.55
C GLY A 106 17.72 7.84 -0.73
N TYR A 107 17.48 8.99 -1.33
CA TYR A 107 16.74 10.12 -0.73
C TYR A 107 17.24 10.56 0.66
N LYS A 108 18.57 10.66 0.83
CA LYS A 108 19.21 11.02 2.11
C LYS A 108 18.64 12.29 2.72
N GLN A 109 18.41 13.32 1.90
CA GLN A 109 18.02 14.66 2.33
C GLN A 109 16.51 14.92 2.31
N SER A 110 15.70 13.95 1.87
CA SER A 110 14.24 14.12 1.85
C SER A 110 13.64 14.08 3.26
N PRO A 111 12.43 14.59 3.47
CA PRO A 111 11.72 14.47 4.74
C PRO A 111 11.06 13.09 4.94
N PHE A 112 11.16 12.18 3.97
CA PHE A 112 10.50 10.88 3.98
C PHE A 112 10.96 9.99 5.12
N ASN A 113 10.07 9.08 5.54
CA ASN A 113 10.40 8.03 6.50
C ASN A 113 11.57 7.18 5.97
N LYS A 114 12.60 6.98 6.80
CA LYS A 114 13.80 6.30 6.37
C LYS A 114 14.48 5.50 7.47
N VAL A 115 15.07 4.39 7.07
CA VAL A 115 16.09 3.65 7.82
C VAL A 115 17.46 4.19 7.39
N VAL A 116 18.28 4.58 8.37
CA VAL A 116 19.57 5.21 8.08
C VAL A 116 20.70 4.29 8.50
N PHE A 117 21.68 4.11 7.62
CA PHE A 117 22.86 3.30 7.88
C PHE A 117 24.01 4.19 8.35
N LEU A 118 24.62 3.81 9.45
CA LEU A 118 25.91 4.35 9.87
C LEU A 118 27.02 3.74 8.99
N ASP A 119 28.09 4.51 8.79
CA ASP A 119 29.32 3.95 8.22
C ASP A 119 30.15 3.18 9.26
N ASP A 120 31.29 2.66 8.86
CA ASP A 120 32.19 1.87 9.70
C ASP A 120 32.75 2.66 10.90
N THR A 121 32.69 3.99 10.85
CA THR A 121 33.11 4.89 11.92
C THR A 121 31.95 5.35 12.82
N GLY A 122 30.74 4.89 12.53
CA GLY A 122 29.51 5.32 13.23
C GLY A 122 28.98 6.69 12.80
N LYS A 123 29.40 7.19 11.64
CA LYS A 123 28.94 8.49 11.13
C LYS A 123 27.63 8.36 10.37
N LEU A 124 26.75 9.37 10.59
CA LEU A 124 25.52 9.52 9.82
C LEU A 124 25.78 10.17 8.44
N PRO A 125 25.09 9.72 7.38
CA PRO A 125 25.11 10.36 6.06
C PRO A 125 24.26 11.63 5.98
N ILE A 126 23.53 11.92 7.02
CA ILE A 126 22.57 13.02 7.15
C ILE A 126 22.74 13.70 8.51
N ARG A 127 22.13 14.86 8.71
CA ARG A 127 22.10 15.51 10.03
C ARG A 127 21.26 14.69 11.01
N ALA A 128 21.69 14.65 12.28
CA ALA A 128 21.00 13.89 13.32
C ALA A 128 19.59 14.43 13.63
N ASP A 129 19.36 15.74 13.38
CA ASP A 129 18.06 16.42 13.52
C ASP A 129 17.15 16.27 12.28
N SER A 130 17.56 15.49 11.28
CA SER A 130 16.78 15.29 10.06
C SER A 130 15.47 14.58 10.37
N LYS A 131 14.38 15.10 9.81
CA LYS A 131 13.05 14.49 9.94
C LYS A 131 12.99 13.13 9.24
N GLY A 132 12.07 12.29 9.72
CA GLY A 132 11.75 11.01 9.06
C GLY A 132 12.69 9.85 9.40
N ILE A 133 13.68 10.00 10.28
CA ILE A 133 14.48 8.87 10.76
C ILE A 133 13.58 7.95 11.58
N ARG A 134 13.41 6.70 11.16
CA ARG A 134 12.57 5.70 11.82
C ARG A 134 13.38 4.61 12.51
N ALA A 135 14.57 4.33 12.02
CA ALA A 135 15.52 3.40 12.62
C ALA A 135 16.94 3.69 12.13
N ILE A 136 17.92 3.20 12.88
CA ILE A 136 19.34 3.21 12.52
C ILE A 136 19.81 1.77 12.36
N VAL A 137 20.58 1.50 11.30
CA VAL A 137 21.30 0.26 11.10
C VAL A 137 22.80 0.52 11.26
N HIS A 138 23.47 -0.29 12.07
CA HIS A 138 24.87 -0.13 12.40
C HIS A 138 25.66 -1.45 12.28
N GLN A 139 26.99 -1.36 12.32
CA GLN A 139 27.93 -2.49 12.30
C GLN A 139 28.70 -2.66 13.62
N GLY A 140 28.20 -2.07 14.70
CA GLY A 140 28.82 -2.13 16.03
C GLY A 140 29.77 -0.96 16.34
N ALA A 141 30.04 -0.05 15.38
CA ALA A 141 30.91 1.10 15.59
C ALA A 141 30.13 2.38 15.97
N GLY A 142 30.75 3.23 16.76
CA GLY A 142 30.28 4.59 17.09
C GLY A 142 29.43 4.71 18.35
N THR A 143 29.20 5.96 18.77
CA THR A 143 28.39 6.31 19.94
C THR A 143 26.91 6.28 19.55
N LEU A 144 26.20 5.24 20.00
CA LEU A 144 24.78 5.02 19.67
C LEU A 144 23.82 5.67 20.68
N ASP A 145 24.35 6.10 21.86
CA ASP A 145 23.56 6.59 23.00
C ASP A 145 22.59 7.71 22.63
N LYS A 146 23.04 8.67 21.80
CA LYS A 146 22.21 9.78 21.34
C LYS A 146 20.93 9.35 20.59
N PHE A 147 20.96 8.19 19.93
CA PHE A 147 19.77 7.67 19.22
C PHE A 147 18.86 6.93 20.18
N VAL A 148 19.44 6.24 21.16
CA VAL A 148 18.70 5.60 22.25
C VAL A 148 17.93 6.65 23.06
N GLU A 149 18.58 7.76 23.43
CA GLU A 149 17.95 8.89 24.13
C GLU A 149 16.79 9.51 23.34
N GLN A 150 16.86 9.51 22.03
CA GLN A 150 15.79 9.97 21.14
C GLN A 150 14.69 8.91 20.88
N GLY A 151 14.80 7.71 21.47
CA GLY A 151 13.85 6.62 21.26
C GLY A 151 13.87 6.05 19.83
N ILE A 152 14.97 6.25 19.07
CA ILE A 152 15.11 5.72 17.72
C ILE A 152 15.60 4.27 17.80
N PRO A 153 14.86 3.30 17.22
CA PRO A 153 15.27 1.91 17.19
C PRO A 153 16.64 1.72 16.52
N LEU A 154 17.48 0.88 17.12
CA LEU A 154 18.81 0.53 16.64
C LEU A 154 18.85 -0.95 16.32
N PHE A 155 19.40 -1.28 15.14
CA PHE A 155 19.57 -2.65 14.70
C PHE A 155 20.99 -2.89 14.25
N HIS A 156 21.58 -4.00 14.70
CA HIS A 156 22.77 -4.50 14.04
C HIS A 156 22.40 -4.99 12.64
N ARG A 157 23.27 -4.75 11.65
CA ARG A 157 23.01 -5.10 10.24
C ARG A 157 22.66 -6.57 9.99
N ASP A 158 23.09 -7.46 10.89
CA ASP A 158 22.86 -8.90 10.78
C ASP A 158 21.55 -9.37 11.46
N GLU A 159 20.85 -8.49 12.16
CA GLU A 159 19.57 -8.77 12.81
C GLU A 159 18.40 -8.71 11.80
N ILE A 160 18.49 -9.51 10.74
CA ILE A 160 17.58 -9.42 9.58
C ILE A 160 16.11 -9.56 9.99
N GLU A 161 15.78 -10.54 10.86
CA GLU A 161 14.39 -10.78 11.28
C GLU A 161 13.83 -9.58 12.07
N LYS A 162 14.62 -8.98 12.98
CA LYS A 162 14.17 -7.79 13.72
C LYS A 162 13.97 -6.59 12.78
N ILE A 163 14.87 -6.43 11.81
CA ILE A 163 14.73 -5.35 10.81
C ILE A 163 13.51 -5.62 9.93
N PHE A 164 13.28 -6.86 9.52
CA PHE A 164 12.10 -7.25 8.76
C PHE A 164 10.82 -6.96 9.53
N ASP A 165 10.71 -7.39 10.79
CA ASP A 165 9.54 -7.13 11.64
C ASP A 165 9.27 -5.63 11.79
N PHE A 166 10.33 -4.84 11.99
CA PHE A 166 10.23 -3.38 12.06
C PHE A 166 9.69 -2.77 10.76
N VAL A 167 10.25 -3.17 9.61
CA VAL A 167 9.88 -2.66 8.28
C VAL A 167 8.46 -3.09 7.90
N ASN A 168 8.12 -4.36 8.11
CA ASN A 168 6.78 -4.89 7.89
C ASN A 168 5.74 -4.21 8.79
N GLY A 169 6.07 -4.03 10.07
CA GLY A 169 5.24 -3.28 11.01
C GLY A 169 5.07 -1.80 10.60
N HIS A 170 6.08 -1.19 9.97
CA HIS A 170 5.94 0.15 9.39
C HIS A 170 4.94 0.15 8.24
N PHE A 171 5.03 -0.76 7.30
CA PHE A 171 4.10 -0.86 6.17
C PHE A 171 2.67 -1.16 6.61
N LYS A 172 2.48 -2.08 7.56
CA LYS A 172 1.16 -2.37 8.13
C LYS A 172 0.50 -1.14 8.78
N ARG A 173 1.30 -0.27 9.42
CA ARG A 173 0.78 1.00 9.99
C ARG A 173 0.49 2.08 8.94
N CYS A 174 1.15 2.02 7.78
CA CYS A 174 0.90 2.94 6.67
C CYS A 174 -0.25 2.48 5.78
N ALA A 175 -0.61 1.20 5.83
CA ALA A 175 -1.77 0.70 5.09
C ALA A 175 -3.04 1.32 5.65
N SER A 176 -3.93 1.74 4.77
CA SER A 176 -5.25 2.21 5.17
C SER A 176 -6.00 1.07 5.86
N GLU A 177 -6.70 1.38 6.96
CA GLU A 177 -7.60 0.41 7.57
C GLU A 177 -8.66 -0.01 6.55
N LEU A 178 -8.91 -1.30 6.46
CA LEU A 178 -9.93 -1.85 5.57
C LEU A 178 -11.28 -1.85 6.28
N PHE A 179 -12.20 -1.07 5.76
CA PHE A 179 -13.60 -1.04 6.19
C PHE A 179 -14.47 -1.85 5.23
N GLY A 180 -15.49 -2.51 5.78
CA GLY A 180 -16.48 -3.25 5.02
C GLY A 180 -17.75 -2.44 4.84
N ALA A 181 -18.45 -2.61 3.72
CA ALA A 181 -19.78 -2.10 3.56
C ALA A 181 -20.69 -3.13 2.87
N VAL A 182 -21.87 -3.35 3.45
CA VAL A 182 -22.94 -4.09 2.82
C VAL A 182 -23.98 -3.09 2.33
N PHE A 183 -24.21 -3.06 1.02
CA PHE A 183 -25.28 -2.24 0.46
C PHE A 183 -26.63 -2.92 0.67
N VAL A 184 -27.45 -2.27 1.49
CA VAL A 184 -28.78 -2.72 1.86
C VAL A 184 -29.78 -1.81 1.17
N GLY A 185 -30.18 -2.17 -0.02
CA GLY A 185 -31.11 -1.36 -0.78
C GLY A 185 -31.46 -1.99 -2.12
N GLY A 186 -32.57 -1.57 -2.65
CA GLY A 186 -33.09 -2.05 -3.92
C GLY A 186 -34.61 -2.18 -3.83
N GLU A 187 -35.32 -1.56 -4.76
CA GLU A 187 -36.76 -1.69 -4.85
C GLU A 187 -37.14 -3.14 -5.21
N SER A 188 -37.49 -3.93 -4.21
CA SER A 188 -37.93 -5.34 -4.37
C SER A 188 -39.31 -5.46 -5.01
N LYS A 189 -39.64 -4.62 -6.01
CA LYS A 189 -40.96 -4.55 -6.65
C LYS A 189 -41.52 -5.89 -7.15
N ARG A 190 -40.67 -6.90 -7.35
CA ARG A 190 -41.04 -8.21 -7.94
C ARG A 190 -41.22 -9.32 -6.90
N MET A 191 -40.71 -9.20 -5.67
CA MET A 191 -40.65 -10.32 -4.71
C MET A 191 -41.49 -10.15 -3.48
N GLY A 192 -42.20 -9.01 -3.29
CA GLY A 192 -43.13 -8.78 -2.17
C GLY A 192 -42.45 -8.67 -0.79
N GLN A 193 -41.16 -8.96 -0.69
CA GLN A 193 -40.38 -8.83 0.55
C GLN A 193 -39.05 -8.10 0.27
N PRO A 194 -38.53 -7.36 1.26
CA PRO A 194 -37.23 -6.71 1.13
C PRO A 194 -36.11 -7.74 0.92
N LYS A 195 -35.24 -7.54 -0.07
CA LYS A 195 -34.15 -8.49 -0.40
C LYS A 195 -33.19 -8.72 0.77
N PHE A 196 -32.97 -7.72 1.58
CA PHE A 196 -32.08 -7.81 2.74
C PHE A 196 -32.61 -8.72 3.86
N ALA A 197 -33.91 -8.99 3.88
CA ALA A 197 -34.56 -9.85 4.88
C ALA A 197 -34.78 -11.30 4.40
N LEU A 198 -34.41 -11.62 3.14
CA LEU A 198 -34.53 -12.98 2.62
C LEU A 198 -33.62 -13.93 3.37
N ASN A 199 -34.17 -15.01 3.86
CA ASN A 199 -33.44 -16.03 4.63
C ASN A 199 -32.83 -17.09 3.69
N TYR A 200 -31.56 -17.36 3.86
CA TYR A 200 -30.79 -18.36 3.13
C TYR A 200 -30.13 -19.30 4.14
N GLU A 201 -30.69 -20.48 4.33
CA GLU A 201 -30.15 -21.50 5.26
C GLU A 201 -30.01 -21.01 6.73
N GLY A 202 -31.00 -20.25 7.20
CA GLY A 202 -31.06 -19.78 8.59
C GLY A 202 -30.48 -18.40 8.86
N LYS A 203 -29.81 -17.76 7.86
CA LYS A 203 -29.29 -16.39 7.94
C LYS A 203 -29.81 -15.54 6.78
N SER A 204 -30.01 -14.26 7.03
CA SER A 204 -30.31 -13.31 5.95
C SER A 204 -29.08 -13.12 5.03
N GLY A 205 -29.33 -12.67 3.79
CA GLY A 205 -28.24 -12.29 2.88
C GLY A 205 -27.33 -11.20 3.48
N THR A 206 -27.89 -10.29 4.28
CA THR A 206 -27.12 -9.25 4.99
C THR A 206 -26.20 -9.86 6.04
N GLU A 207 -26.72 -10.80 6.87
CA GLU A 207 -25.88 -11.48 7.88
C GLU A 207 -24.74 -12.28 7.24
N LYS A 208 -25.00 -13.00 6.17
CA LYS A 208 -23.95 -13.73 5.44
C LYS A 208 -22.89 -12.79 4.86
N ALA A 209 -23.29 -11.65 4.31
CA ALA A 209 -22.37 -10.63 3.80
C ALA A 209 -21.52 -10.01 4.93
N VAL A 210 -22.11 -9.72 6.08
CA VAL A 210 -21.39 -9.24 7.27
C VAL A 210 -20.40 -10.27 7.78
N ASP A 211 -20.82 -11.54 7.91
CA ASP A 211 -19.94 -12.65 8.34
C ASP A 211 -18.70 -12.78 7.42
N LEU A 212 -18.89 -12.62 6.11
CA LEU A 212 -17.79 -12.67 5.15
C LEU A 212 -16.83 -11.48 5.34
N LEU A 213 -17.37 -10.27 5.37
CA LEU A 213 -16.56 -9.04 5.52
C LEU A 213 -15.85 -8.96 6.87
N SER A 214 -16.44 -9.52 7.95
CA SER A 214 -15.87 -9.48 9.30
C SER A 214 -14.53 -10.21 9.43
N LYS A 215 -14.20 -11.09 8.49
CA LYS A 215 -12.93 -11.80 8.45
C LYS A 215 -11.76 -10.90 8.00
N TYR A 216 -12.06 -9.83 7.27
CA TYR A 216 -11.06 -8.99 6.61
C TYR A 216 -11.10 -7.54 7.08
N CYS A 217 -12.27 -7.06 7.51
CA CYS A 217 -12.52 -5.65 7.75
C CYS A 217 -12.48 -5.31 9.24
N ASN A 218 -11.85 -4.18 9.57
CA ASN A 218 -11.77 -3.68 10.95
C ASN A 218 -13.13 -3.15 11.46
N LYS A 219 -13.97 -2.68 10.55
CA LYS A 219 -15.27 -2.12 10.83
C LYS A 219 -16.22 -2.36 9.67
N ILE A 220 -17.50 -2.60 9.94
CA ILE A 220 -18.50 -2.88 8.91
C ILE A 220 -19.65 -1.89 9.00
N PHE A 221 -20.12 -1.46 7.85
CA PHE A 221 -21.27 -0.56 7.70
C PHE A 221 -22.39 -1.20 6.88
N LEU A 222 -23.62 -0.97 7.27
CA LEU A 222 -24.79 -1.17 6.41
C LEU A 222 -25.14 0.17 5.77
N SER A 223 -24.93 0.28 4.48
CA SER A 223 -25.26 1.47 3.70
C SER A 223 -26.63 1.31 3.06
N SER A 224 -27.52 2.25 3.32
CA SER A 224 -28.89 2.23 2.81
C SER A 224 -29.41 3.63 2.52
N ARG A 225 -30.47 3.70 1.74
CA ARG A 225 -31.22 4.94 1.57
C ARG A 225 -31.85 5.36 2.91
N ALA A 226 -31.91 6.65 3.18
CA ALA A 226 -32.47 7.21 4.42
C ALA A 226 -33.95 6.87 4.62
N ASP A 227 -34.70 6.65 3.54
CA ASP A 227 -36.13 6.31 3.54
C ASP A 227 -36.41 4.81 3.67
N LEU A 228 -35.35 3.98 3.74
CA LEU A 228 -35.51 2.54 3.90
C LEU A 228 -35.86 2.20 5.37
N ASP A 229 -37.02 1.61 5.59
CA ASP A 229 -37.33 1.03 6.88
C ASP A 229 -36.46 -0.20 7.15
N MET A 230 -35.51 -0.03 8.06
CA MET A 230 -34.61 -1.07 8.48
C MET A 230 -35.00 -1.77 9.78
N SER A 231 -36.20 -1.54 10.26
CA SER A 231 -36.72 -2.17 11.51
C SER A 231 -36.78 -3.70 11.42
N SER A 232 -36.90 -4.25 10.20
CA SER A 232 -36.89 -5.68 9.93
C SER A 232 -35.50 -6.30 9.78
N LEU A 233 -34.42 -5.51 9.78
CA LEU A 233 -33.08 -6.04 9.84
C LEU A 233 -32.72 -6.47 11.26
N PRO A 234 -32.17 -7.65 11.46
CA PRO A 234 -31.69 -8.04 12.79
C PRO A 234 -30.60 -7.05 13.25
N GLU A 235 -30.53 -6.82 14.55
CA GLU A 235 -29.37 -6.19 15.15
C GLU A 235 -28.17 -7.13 14.97
N ILE A 236 -27.16 -6.64 14.26
CA ILE A 236 -25.90 -7.37 14.05
C ILE A 236 -24.84 -6.65 14.87
N ASP A 237 -24.21 -7.37 15.79
CA ASP A 237 -23.17 -6.82 16.64
C ASP A 237 -22.01 -6.22 15.84
N ASN A 238 -21.46 -5.10 16.31
CA ASN A 238 -20.32 -4.40 15.73
C ASN A 238 -20.52 -3.88 14.29
N VAL A 239 -21.78 -3.68 13.86
CA VAL A 239 -22.12 -3.12 12.56
C VAL A 239 -22.77 -1.76 12.71
N GLU A 240 -22.25 -0.74 12.04
CA GLU A 240 -22.84 0.60 12.05
C GLU A 240 -23.73 0.81 10.82
N ARG A 241 -24.82 1.56 11.00
CA ARG A 241 -25.70 1.96 9.89
C ARG A 241 -25.31 3.34 9.39
N ILE A 242 -25.28 3.49 8.07
CA ILE A 242 -24.99 4.75 7.41
C ILE A 242 -26.04 5.01 6.31
N ASN A 243 -26.62 6.19 6.33
CA ASN A 243 -27.57 6.59 5.32
C ASN A 243 -26.86 7.26 4.15
N ASP A 244 -27.25 6.86 2.94
CA ASP A 244 -26.73 7.43 1.71
C ASP A 244 -27.13 8.90 1.59
N GLU A 245 -26.19 9.79 1.42
CA GLU A 245 -26.41 11.22 1.26
C GLU A 245 -26.87 11.59 -0.17
N HIS A 246 -26.58 10.71 -1.13
CA HIS A 246 -26.84 10.91 -2.56
C HIS A 246 -27.90 9.93 -3.09
N ILE A 247 -29.16 10.15 -2.68
CA ILE A 247 -30.28 9.20 -2.84
C ILE A 247 -30.57 8.81 -4.30
N GLN A 248 -30.31 9.66 -5.27
CA GLN A 248 -30.65 9.41 -6.68
C GLN A 248 -29.57 8.64 -7.48
N LEU A 249 -28.44 8.36 -6.88
CA LEU A 249 -27.30 7.74 -7.55
C LEU A 249 -27.21 6.21 -7.37
N GLY A 250 -28.20 5.59 -6.72
CA GLY A 250 -28.19 4.15 -6.45
C GLY A 250 -26.93 3.74 -5.67
N PRO A 251 -26.30 2.59 -5.98
CA PRO A 251 -25.12 2.11 -5.25
C PRO A 251 -23.94 3.10 -5.26
N VAL A 252 -23.82 3.95 -6.29
CA VAL A 252 -22.79 4.97 -6.36
C VAL A 252 -22.99 6.05 -5.29
N GLY A 253 -24.24 6.33 -4.89
CA GLY A 253 -24.55 7.25 -3.80
C GLY A 253 -24.04 6.75 -2.44
N GLY A 254 -24.23 5.46 -2.16
CA GLY A 254 -23.65 4.82 -0.97
C GLY A 254 -22.14 4.88 -0.97
N LEU A 255 -21.51 4.54 -2.10
CA LEU A 255 -20.04 4.62 -2.25
C LEU A 255 -19.53 6.04 -2.01
N ALA A 256 -20.15 7.04 -2.63
CA ALA A 256 -19.75 8.44 -2.45
C ALA A 256 -19.89 8.91 -0.99
N THR A 257 -20.94 8.48 -0.30
CA THR A 257 -21.14 8.77 1.12
C THR A 257 -20.04 8.14 1.99
N LEU A 258 -19.75 6.86 1.79
CA LEU A 258 -18.70 6.14 2.54
C LEU A 258 -17.33 6.78 2.34
N MET A 259 -16.92 7.00 1.09
CA MET A 259 -15.63 7.62 0.76
C MET A 259 -15.54 9.09 1.19
N GLY A 260 -16.66 9.81 1.19
CA GLY A 260 -16.71 11.19 1.69
C GLY A 260 -16.55 11.30 3.20
N ARG A 261 -17.15 10.37 3.96
CA ARG A 261 -17.04 10.34 5.44
C ARG A 261 -15.71 9.77 5.94
N PHE A 262 -15.11 8.84 5.20
CA PHE A 262 -13.86 8.17 5.59
C PHE A 262 -12.88 8.13 4.40
N PRO A 263 -12.34 9.29 3.99
CA PRO A 263 -11.53 9.42 2.78
C PRO A 263 -10.17 8.71 2.85
N ASP A 264 -9.70 8.40 4.07
CA ASP A 264 -8.42 7.75 4.36
C ASP A 264 -8.51 6.22 4.51
N LYS A 265 -9.71 5.65 4.35
CA LYS A 265 -9.94 4.20 4.51
C LYS A 265 -10.01 3.48 3.16
N ALA A 266 -9.56 2.22 3.17
CA ALA A 266 -9.84 1.29 2.08
C ALA A 266 -11.21 0.64 2.30
N TRP A 267 -11.91 0.27 1.22
CA TRP A 267 -13.26 -0.28 1.30
C TRP A 267 -13.39 -1.61 0.59
N MET A 268 -13.95 -2.60 1.28
CA MET A 268 -14.44 -3.83 0.69
C MET A 268 -15.97 -3.79 0.71
N ILE A 269 -16.58 -3.87 -0.46
CA ILE A 269 -18.02 -3.61 -0.62
C ILE A 269 -18.70 -4.83 -1.23
N THR A 270 -19.85 -5.21 -0.67
CA THR A 270 -20.73 -6.22 -1.23
C THR A 270 -22.19 -5.78 -1.14
N ALA A 271 -23.09 -6.52 -1.76
CA ALA A 271 -24.51 -6.29 -1.68
C ALA A 271 -25.21 -7.42 -0.88
N CYS A 272 -26.30 -7.09 -0.21
CA CYS A 272 -27.10 -8.05 0.57
C CYS A 272 -27.78 -9.13 -0.28
N ASP A 273 -27.84 -9.00 -1.59
CA ASP A 273 -28.42 -9.95 -2.52
C ASP A 273 -27.41 -10.92 -3.18
N MET A 274 -26.22 -11.03 -2.60
CA MET A 274 -25.17 -11.98 -2.96
C MET A 274 -24.94 -13.05 -1.88
N PRO A 275 -25.96 -13.86 -1.51
CA PRO A 275 -25.90 -14.77 -0.35
C PRO A 275 -24.98 -15.97 -0.53
N PHE A 276 -24.48 -16.22 -1.74
CA PHE A 276 -23.60 -17.33 -2.09
C PHE A 276 -22.16 -16.90 -2.40
N LEU A 277 -21.84 -15.62 -2.19
CA LEU A 277 -20.47 -15.12 -2.32
C LEU A 277 -19.57 -15.82 -1.30
N LYS A 278 -18.42 -16.31 -1.74
CA LYS A 278 -17.43 -17.03 -0.92
C LYS A 278 -16.12 -16.28 -0.89
N GLU A 279 -15.20 -16.76 -0.03
CA GLU A 279 -13.84 -16.20 0.11
C GLU A 279 -12.98 -16.32 -1.16
N GLU A 280 -13.29 -17.29 -1.99
CA GLU A 280 -12.55 -17.60 -3.25
C GLU A 280 -13.05 -16.76 -4.44
N ASP A 281 -14.15 -16.03 -4.29
CA ASP A 281 -14.72 -15.16 -5.32
C ASP A 281 -14.12 -13.74 -5.26
#